data_5fef972e7fd54a558b148925b4b0eca5
#
_entry.id   5fef972e7fd54a558b148925b4b0eca5
#
_cell.length_a   1.000
_cell.length_b   1.000
_cell.length_c   1.000
_cell.angle_alpha   90.00
_cell.angle_beta   90.00
_cell.angle_gamma   90.00
#
_symmetry.space_group_name_H-M   'P 1'
#
loop_
_entity.id
_entity.type
_entity.pdbx_description
1 polymer ?
#
loop_
_entity_poly.entity_id
_entity_poly.type
_entity_poly.pdbx_seq_one_letter_code
_entity_poly.pdbx_strand_id
1 'polypeptide(L)'
;MAVTDPCAALRQTECMSSHATPTLAAGTVGDWTSRNFRCVVVIEKFGLDFHTEAELPLDEACRIPGADPAVVLAELEAAAAARTAVEKDWDSMSLRELIAHIIVRHHEYLKLELPRLRARLDRMAGRHGERDGALLTRLHEVYCDLQADLDGHLHKEEMILFPVIERYEAAAKLGQLMPPPPFGTVLNPIGVMEREHDAVKEMLARMREITRDYVPADYACANFRGVFASLAELEADLFEHIRLENDILHPRAAAVEKSMRG
;
A
#
# COMPACT_ATOMS: atom_id res chain seq x y z
N MET A 1 66.55 -56.11 24.50
CA MET A 1 65.95 -56.77 23.34
C MET A 1 64.55 -56.18 23.21
N ALA A 2 64.42 -55.28 22.31
CA ALA A 2 63.18 -54.56 22.06
C ALA A 2 62.38 -55.30 20.98
N VAL A 3 61.11 -55.52 21.22
CA VAL A 3 60.18 -56.00 20.22
C VAL A 3 59.25 -54.79 19.87
N THR A 4 59.41 -54.40 18.64
CA THR A 4 58.57 -53.32 18.01
C THR A 4 57.24 -53.89 17.58
N ASP A 5 56.17 -53.24 17.95
CA ASP A 5 54.83 -53.49 17.47
C ASP A 5 54.47 -52.51 16.34
N PRO A 6 54.07 -52.96 15.16
CA PRO A 6 53.63 -52.10 14.07
C PRO A 6 52.15 -52.33 13.81
N CYS A 7 51.25 -51.50 14.37
CA CYS A 7 49.96 -51.36 13.80
C CYS A 7 49.21 -50.17 14.42
N ALA A 8 49.42 -48.95 13.91
CA ALA A 8 48.57 -47.84 14.13
C ALA A 8 47.97 -47.43 12.77
N ALA A 9 46.92 -48.17 12.37
CA ALA A 9 46.15 -47.83 11.17
C ALA A 9 45.29 -46.62 11.43
N LEU A 10 45.46 -45.64 10.58
CA LEU A 10 44.67 -44.47 10.32
C LEU A 10 43.15 -44.67 10.51
N ARG A 11 42.56 -43.91 11.41
CA ARG A 11 41.14 -43.54 11.32
C ARG A 11 41.06 -42.04 11.04
N GLN A 12 40.95 -41.71 9.78
CA GLN A 12 40.47 -40.41 9.33
C GLN A 12 38.97 -40.35 9.66
N THR A 13 38.63 -39.72 10.74
CA THR A 13 37.27 -39.21 10.97
C THR A 13 37.13 -37.97 10.14
N GLU A 14 36.43 -38.09 9.03
CA GLU A 14 35.92 -36.97 8.28
C GLU A 14 35.03 -36.16 9.20
N CYS A 15 35.49 -35.01 9.60
CA CYS A 15 34.72 -33.96 10.21
C CYS A 15 33.81 -33.42 9.11
N MET A 16 32.55 -33.90 9.05
CA MET A 16 31.52 -33.29 8.23
C MET A 16 31.33 -31.87 8.76
N SER A 17 31.93 -30.92 8.09
CA SER A 17 31.68 -29.49 8.23
C SER A 17 30.21 -29.27 7.93
N SER A 18 29.39 -29.14 8.96
CA SER A 18 28.06 -28.57 8.81
C SER A 18 28.26 -27.13 8.34
N HIS A 19 28.01 -26.89 7.07
CA HIS A 19 27.86 -25.55 6.56
C HIS A 19 26.58 -25.01 7.18
N ALA A 20 26.71 -24.40 8.34
CA ALA A 20 25.69 -23.50 8.85
C ALA A 20 25.59 -22.33 7.85
N THR A 21 24.61 -22.36 7.00
CA THR A 21 24.22 -21.21 6.18
C THR A 21 24.06 -20.02 7.13
N PRO A 22 24.72 -18.88 6.88
CA PRO A 22 24.56 -17.72 7.75
C PRO A 22 23.08 -17.37 7.80
N THR A 23 22.51 -17.41 8.97
CA THR A 23 21.13 -16.95 9.22
C THR A 23 21.09 -15.47 8.88
N LEU A 24 20.44 -15.11 7.78
CA LEU A 24 20.18 -13.72 7.49
C LEU A 24 19.28 -13.19 8.62
N ALA A 25 19.80 -12.30 9.43
CA ALA A 25 19.02 -11.60 10.46
C ALA A 25 18.08 -10.58 9.80
N ALA A 26 17.17 -11.09 8.95
CA ALA A 26 16.30 -10.28 8.09
C ALA A 26 14.98 -9.87 8.77
N GLY A 27 14.77 -10.23 10.03
CA GLY A 27 13.50 -10.04 10.72
C GLY A 27 12.45 -11.09 10.35
N THR A 28 11.22 -10.93 10.86
CA THR A 28 10.09 -11.81 10.56
C THR A 28 9.31 -11.34 9.34
N VAL A 29 8.45 -12.19 8.79
CA VAL A 29 7.51 -11.82 7.74
C VAL A 29 6.64 -10.63 8.19
N GLY A 30 6.16 -10.64 9.44
CA GLY A 30 5.38 -9.56 10.04
C GLY A 30 6.14 -8.24 10.16
N ASP A 31 7.44 -8.28 10.45
CA ASP A 31 8.27 -7.07 10.48
C ASP A 31 8.32 -6.38 9.12
N TRP A 32 8.42 -7.16 8.04
CA TRP A 32 8.44 -6.64 6.68
C TRP A 32 7.07 -6.12 6.25
N THR A 33 6.00 -6.87 6.47
CA THR A 33 4.64 -6.45 6.08
C THR A 33 4.15 -5.23 6.88
N SER A 34 4.74 -4.95 8.03
CA SER A 34 4.45 -3.75 8.83
C SER A 34 5.17 -2.49 8.34
N ARG A 35 6.12 -2.60 7.41
CA ARG A 35 6.87 -1.43 6.91
C ARG A 35 6.09 -0.62 5.89
N ASN A 36 5.52 -1.27 4.89
CA ASN A 36 4.64 -0.67 3.91
C ASN A 36 3.92 -1.73 3.06
N PHE A 37 2.87 -1.31 2.36
CA PHE A 37 2.08 -2.14 1.45
C PHE A 37 2.93 -2.88 0.38
N ARG A 38 3.96 -2.25 -0.19
CA ARG A 38 4.78 -2.87 -1.23
C ARG A 38 5.51 -4.11 -0.73
N CYS A 39 5.87 -4.12 0.54
CA CYS A 39 6.44 -5.31 1.17
C CYS A 39 5.40 -6.43 1.27
N VAL A 40 4.12 -6.12 1.51
CA VAL A 40 3.04 -7.12 1.46
C VAL A 40 2.92 -7.73 0.07
N VAL A 41 2.96 -6.91 -0.99
CA VAL A 41 2.92 -7.39 -2.38
C VAL A 41 4.09 -8.32 -2.69
N VAL A 42 5.29 -7.99 -2.22
CA VAL A 42 6.48 -8.86 -2.40
C VAL A 42 6.29 -10.19 -1.66
N ILE A 43 5.85 -10.17 -0.41
CA ILE A 43 5.59 -11.38 0.38
C ILE A 43 4.60 -12.30 -0.34
N GLU A 44 3.47 -11.77 -0.83
CA GLU A 44 2.47 -12.54 -1.58
C GLU A 44 3.01 -13.05 -2.94
N LYS A 45 3.79 -12.24 -3.66
CA LYS A 45 4.41 -12.62 -4.94
C LYS A 45 5.24 -13.90 -4.83
N PHE A 46 5.93 -14.07 -3.70
CA PHE A 46 6.75 -15.25 -3.43
C PHE A 46 5.98 -16.39 -2.74
N GLY A 47 4.65 -16.27 -2.61
CA GLY A 47 3.80 -17.31 -2.05
C GLY A 47 3.91 -17.47 -0.54
N LEU A 48 4.41 -16.46 0.16
CA LEU A 48 4.50 -16.40 1.63
C LEU A 48 3.15 -15.95 2.20
N ASP A 49 2.66 -16.66 3.21
CA ASP A 49 1.40 -16.32 3.90
C ASP A 49 1.67 -15.50 5.16
N PHE A 50 1.67 -14.19 5.05
CA PHE A 50 1.89 -13.30 6.19
C PHE A 50 0.79 -13.36 7.27
N HIS A 51 -0.30 -14.11 7.06
CA HIS A 51 -1.33 -14.32 8.08
C HIS A 51 -1.00 -15.48 9.02
N THR A 52 -0.43 -16.54 8.49
CA THR A 52 -0.05 -17.73 9.25
C THR A 52 1.43 -17.75 9.61
N GLU A 53 2.27 -17.08 8.82
CA GLU A 53 3.72 -17.07 8.90
C GLU A 53 4.30 -15.76 9.46
N ALA A 54 3.45 -14.83 9.93
CA ALA A 54 3.88 -13.51 10.39
C ALA A 54 5.00 -13.52 11.44
N GLU A 55 5.01 -14.49 12.33
CA GLU A 55 6.01 -14.62 13.39
C GLU A 55 7.25 -15.43 12.95
N LEU A 56 7.23 -16.03 11.74
CA LEU A 56 8.38 -16.80 11.25
C LEU A 56 9.48 -15.86 10.77
N PRO A 57 10.76 -16.20 11.04
CA PRO A 57 11.89 -15.57 10.37
C PRO A 57 11.76 -15.70 8.84
N LEU A 58 12.16 -14.67 8.10
CA LEU A 58 11.99 -14.62 6.65
C LEU A 58 12.62 -15.83 5.94
N ASP A 59 13.80 -16.25 6.37
CA ASP A 59 14.52 -17.40 5.79
C ASP A 59 13.80 -18.73 6.05
N GLU A 60 13.11 -18.86 7.16
CA GLU A 60 12.29 -20.02 7.49
C GLU A 60 11.00 -20.03 6.67
N ALA A 61 10.30 -18.92 6.58
CA ALA A 61 9.09 -18.78 5.79
C ALA A 61 9.36 -19.06 4.29
N CYS A 62 10.47 -18.60 3.73
CA CYS A 62 10.84 -18.85 2.34
C CYS A 62 11.02 -20.34 1.99
N ARG A 63 11.28 -21.21 2.96
CA ARG A 63 11.42 -22.66 2.72
C ARG A 63 10.11 -23.32 2.32
N ILE A 64 8.98 -22.79 2.77
CA ILE A 64 7.64 -23.35 2.51
C ILE A 64 7.32 -23.33 1.01
N PRO A 65 7.36 -22.17 0.31
CA PRO A 65 7.19 -22.10 -1.14
C PRO A 65 8.45 -22.45 -1.94
N GLY A 66 9.60 -22.69 -1.29
CA GLY A 66 10.88 -22.95 -1.97
C GLY A 66 11.50 -21.69 -2.59
N ALA A 67 11.21 -20.52 -2.05
CA ALA A 67 11.78 -19.25 -2.51
C ALA A 67 13.20 -19.05 -1.97
N ASP A 68 14.05 -18.35 -2.73
CA ASP A 68 15.39 -17.98 -2.28
C ASP A 68 15.30 -16.78 -1.32
N PRO A 69 15.65 -16.93 -0.03
CA PRO A 69 15.56 -15.86 0.95
C PRO A 69 16.36 -14.61 0.58
N ALA A 70 17.48 -14.73 -0.13
CA ALA A 70 18.30 -13.59 -0.54
C ALA A 70 17.59 -12.76 -1.63
N VAL A 71 16.91 -13.42 -2.56
CA VAL A 71 16.10 -12.74 -3.59
C VAL A 71 14.90 -12.05 -2.98
N VAL A 72 14.19 -12.73 -2.08
CA VAL A 72 13.03 -12.14 -1.36
C VAL A 72 13.47 -10.93 -0.55
N LEU A 73 14.58 -11.03 0.19
CA LEU A 73 15.09 -9.92 1.00
C LEU A 73 15.47 -8.71 0.13
N ALA A 74 16.16 -8.93 -0.99
CA ALA A 74 16.54 -7.83 -1.88
C ALA A 74 15.31 -7.09 -2.46
N GLU A 75 14.26 -7.83 -2.85
CA GLU A 75 13.01 -7.21 -3.31
C GLU A 75 12.28 -6.48 -2.18
N LEU A 76 12.28 -7.01 -0.97
CA LEU A 76 11.69 -6.35 0.20
C LEU A 76 12.44 -5.05 0.56
N GLU A 77 13.77 -5.05 0.51
CA GLU A 77 14.57 -3.85 0.74
C GLU A 77 14.30 -2.78 -0.33
N ALA A 78 14.22 -3.19 -1.60
CA ALA A 78 13.85 -2.29 -2.70
C ALA A 78 12.43 -1.73 -2.53
N ALA A 79 11.46 -2.57 -2.14
CA ALA A 79 10.09 -2.17 -1.88
C ALA A 79 9.99 -1.19 -0.70
N ALA A 80 10.74 -1.44 0.37
CA ALA A 80 10.80 -0.56 1.54
C ALA A 80 11.46 0.80 1.23
N ALA A 81 12.50 0.80 0.39
CA ALA A 81 13.22 2.02 0.00
C ALA A 81 12.46 2.87 -1.05
N ALA A 82 11.55 2.29 -1.80
CA ALA A 82 10.83 2.95 -2.90
C ALA A 82 9.89 4.10 -2.44
N ARG A 83 9.85 4.40 -1.15
CA ARG A 83 9.00 5.42 -0.54
C ARG A 83 9.60 6.83 -0.51
N THR A 84 10.86 7.01 -0.86
CA THR A 84 11.46 8.35 -0.99
C THR A 84 11.02 8.96 -2.32
N ALA A 85 9.86 9.61 -2.32
CA ALA A 85 9.45 10.46 -3.42
C ALA A 85 10.46 11.60 -3.57
N VAL A 86 11.09 11.67 -4.72
CA VAL A 86 11.67 12.93 -5.21
C VAL A 86 10.52 13.95 -5.18
N GLU A 87 10.69 15.08 -4.49
CA GLU A 87 9.75 16.18 -4.58
C GLU A 87 9.59 16.52 -6.06
N LYS A 88 8.45 16.17 -6.64
CA LYS A 88 8.14 16.50 -8.02
C LYS A 88 7.64 17.93 -8.06
N ASP A 89 8.10 18.68 -9.04
CA ASP A 89 7.52 19.99 -9.36
C ASP A 89 6.17 19.79 -10.07
N TRP A 90 5.13 19.64 -9.26
CA TRP A 90 3.77 19.40 -9.73
C TRP A 90 3.21 20.53 -10.58
N ASP A 91 3.69 21.76 -10.37
CA ASP A 91 3.23 22.94 -11.10
C ASP A 91 3.74 22.97 -12.54
N SER A 92 4.91 22.39 -12.79
CA SER A 92 5.50 22.30 -14.14
C SER A 92 4.95 21.16 -14.98
N MET A 93 4.32 20.14 -14.37
CA MET A 93 3.73 19.02 -15.08
C MET A 93 2.45 19.41 -15.83
N SER A 94 2.19 18.80 -16.98
CA SER A 94 0.88 18.91 -17.64
C SER A 94 -0.22 18.23 -16.77
N LEU A 95 -1.48 18.65 -16.96
CA LEU A 95 -2.60 18.02 -16.25
C LEU A 95 -2.71 16.53 -16.58
N ARG A 96 -2.43 16.16 -17.83
CA ARG A 96 -2.38 14.76 -18.26
C ARG A 96 -1.33 13.94 -17.51
N GLU A 97 -0.11 14.48 -17.33
CA GLU A 97 0.96 13.81 -16.59
C GLU A 97 0.63 13.70 -15.11
N LEU A 98 -0.01 14.72 -14.52
CA LEU A 98 -0.47 14.70 -13.14
C LEU A 98 -1.58 13.64 -12.94
N ILE A 99 -2.58 13.61 -13.83
CA ILE A 99 -3.63 12.58 -13.82
C ILE A 99 -3.03 11.18 -13.94
N ALA A 100 -2.11 10.96 -14.90
CA ALA A 100 -1.44 9.68 -15.05
C ALA A 100 -0.68 9.28 -13.78
N HIS A 101 -0.05 10.25 -13.11
CA HIS A 101 0.61 9.99 -11.82
C HIS A 101 -0.40 9.61 -10.71
N ILE A 102 -1.50 10.32 -10.59
CA ILE A 102 -2.56 10.03 -9.61
C ILE A 102 -3.09 8.61 -9.83
N ILE A 103 -3.43 8.25 -11.06
CA ILE A 103 -3.94 6.91 -11.38
C ILE A 103 -2.91 5.84 -11.02
N VAL A 104 -1.68 5.94 -11.50
CA VAL A 104 -0.68 4.88 -11.33
C VAL A 104 -0.20 4.79 -9.87
N ARG A 105 -0.09 5.92 -9.16
CA ARG A 105 0.48 5.94 -7.80
C ARG A 105 -0.56 5.70 -6.72
N HIS A 106 -1.76 6.26 -6.87
CA HIS A 106 -2.80 6.26 -5.85
C HIS A 106 -3.96 5.33 -6.19
N HIS A 107 -4.58 5.48 -7.39
CA HIS A 107 -5.76 4.66 -7.72
C HIS A 107 -5.43 3.18 -7.84
N GLU A 108 -4.33 2.81 -8.53
CA GLU A 108 -3.92 1.40 -8.62
C GLU A 108 -3.56 0.81 -7.24
N TYR A 109 -2.92 1.60 -6.37
CA TYR A 109 -2.70 1.22 -4.99
C TYR A 109 -4.02 0.97 -4.24
N LEU A 110 -4.96 1.91 -4.30
CA LEU A 110 -6.25 1.79 -3.62
C LEU A 110 -7.04 0.57 -4.12
N LYS A 111 -7.13 0.36 -5.43
CA LYS A 111 -7.82 -0.80 -6.03
C LYS A 111 -7.24 -2.14 -5.57
N LEU A 112 -5.95 -2.20 -5.29
CA LEU A 112 -5.29 -3.41 -4.78
C LEU A 112 -5.44 -3.54 -3.26
N GLU A 113 -5.20 -2.47 -2.51
CA GLU A 113 -5.10 -2.52 -1.05
C GLU A 113 -6.46 -2.56 -0.35
N LEU A 114 -7.47 -1.85 -0.87
CA LEU A 114 -8.79 -1.83 -0.23
C LEU A 114 -9.39 -3.24 -0.04
N PRO A 115 -9.48 -4.11 -1.06
CA PRO A 115 -10.00 -5.46 -0.87
C PRO A 115 -9.10 -6.35 0.00
N ARG A 116 -7.78 -6.12 -0.02
CA ARG A 116 -6.82 -6.85 0.82
C ARG A 116 -6.98 -6.53 2.30
N LEU A 117 -7.04 -5.25 2.63
CA LEU A 117 -7.26 -4.79 4.01
C LEU A 117 -8.62 -5.26 4.52
N ARG A 118 -9.67 -5.23 3.68
CA ARG A 118 -10.98 -5.79 4.02
C ARG A 118 -10.86 -7.24 4.45
N ALA A 119 -10.24 -8.08 3.62
CA ALA A 119 -10.06 -9.50 3.91
C ALA A 119 -9.19 -9.74 5.17
N ARG A 120 -8.23 -8.86 5.46
CA ARG A 120 -7.41 -8.92 6.68
C ARG A 120 -8.23 -8.56 7.93
N LEU A 121 -9.06 -7.53 7.85
CA LEU A 121 -9.97 -7.12 8.92
C LEU A 121 -10.98 -8.23 9.24
N ASP A 122 -11.58 -8.87 8.22
CA ASP A 122 -12.49 -10.00 8.37
C ASP A 122 -11.83 -11.16 9.16
N ARG A 123 -10.61 -11.53 8.77
CA ARG A 123 -9.86 -12.60 9.46
C ARG A 123 -9.47 -12.22 10.89
N MET A 124 -9.13 -10.95 11.10
CA MET A 124 -8.76 -10.45 12.42
C MET A 124 -9.96 -10.48 13.38
N ALA A 125 -11.14 -10.10 12.92
CA ALA A 125 -12.38 -10.19 13.69
C ALA A 125 -12.68 -11.64 14.14
N GLY A 126 -12.45 -12.63 13.28
CA GLY A 126 -12.63 -14.04 13.60
C GLY A 126 -11.65 -14.58 14.65
N ARG A 127 -10.42 -14.06 14.72
CA ARG A 127 -9.36 -14.55 15.62
C ARG A 127 -9.30 -13.83 16.97
N HIS A 128 -9.65 -12.55 17.00
CA HIS A 128 -9.53 -11.67 18.17
C HIS A 128 -10.87 -11.18 18.71
N GLY A 129 -12.00 -11.71 18.18
CA GLY A 129 -13.34 -11.26 18.51
C GLY A 129 -13.73 -11.36 19.99
N GLU A 130 -13.18 -12.32 20.74
CA GLU A 130 -13.44 -12.45 22.17
C GLU A 130 -12.87 -11.29 23.00
N ARG A 131 -11.73 -10.75 22.60
CA ARG A 131 -11.02 -9.70 23.34
C ARG A 131 -11.27 -8.31 22.77
N ASP A 132 -11.19 -8.16 21.46
CA ASP A 132 -11.20 -6.89 20.75
C ASP A 132 -12.44 -6.72 19.86
N GLY A 133 -13.47 -7.56 20.02
CA GLY A 133 -14.62 -7.65 19.13
C GLY A 133 -15.34 -6.34 18.90
N ALA A 134 -15.57 -5.54 19.96
CA ALA A 134 -16.25 -4.25 19.82
C ALA A 134 -15.44 -3.23 19.00
N LEU A 135 -14.11 -3.20 19.17
CA LEU A 135 -13.22 -2.35 18.38
C LEU A 135 -13.21 -2.81 16.93
N LEU A 136 -13.02 -4.10 16.70
CA LEU A 136 -12.89 -4.66 15.37
C LEU A 136 -14.20 -4.54 14.56
N THR A 137 -15.36 -4.72 15.18
CA THR A 137 -16.65 -4.52 14.52
C THR A 137 -16.82 -3.07 14.08
N ARG A 138 -16.58 -2.10 14.96
CA ARG A 138 -16.69 -0.68 14.62
C ARG A 138 -15.69 -0.27 13.53
N LEU A 139 -14.44 -0.74 13.63
CA LEU A 139 -13.42 -0.47 12.62
C LEU A 139 -13.81 -1.05 11.27
N HIS A 140 -14.30 -2.28 11.25
CA HIS A 140 -14.74 -2.97 10.04
C HIS A 140 -15.92 -2.25 9.37
N GLU A 141 -16.92 -1.79 10.13
CA GLU A 141 -18.06 -1.03 9.61
C GLU A 141 -17.59 0.23 8.90
N VAL A 142 -16.79 1.07 9.58
CA VAL A 142 -16.26 2.31 8.98
C VAL A 142 -15.39 2.01 7.75
N TYR A 143 -14.60 0.96 7.80
CA TYR A 143 -13.76 0.56 6.67
C TYR A 143 -14.59 0.13 5.44
N CYS A 144 -15.69 -0.58 5.66
CA CYS A 144 -16.58 -0.99 4.57
C CYS A 144 -17.23 0.19 3.87
N ASP A 145 -17.67 1.18 4.66
CA ASP A 145 -18.23 2.42 4.13
C ASP A 145 -17.17 3.19 3.32
N LEU A 146 -15.96 3.33 3.87
CA LEU A 146 -14.81 3.95 3.19
C LEU A 146 -14.50 3.27 1.85
N GLN A 147 -14.43 1.94 1.82
CA GLN A 147 -14.15 1.20 0.59
C GLN A 147 -15.25 1.42 -0.44
N ALA A 148 -16.53 1.34 -0.05
CA ALA A 148 -17.66 1.50 -0.98
C ALA A 148 -17.69 2.90 -1.60
N ASP A 149 -17.42 3.94 -0.80
CA ASP A 149 -17.38 5.33 -1.26
C ASP A 149 -16.20 5.55 -2.22
N LEU A 150 -15.00 5.04 -1.87
CA LEU A 150 -13.81 5.16 -2.72
C LEU A 150 -13.95 4.42 -4.06
N ASP A 151 -14.52 3.22 -4.08
CA ASP A 151 -14.75 2.48 -5.34
C ASP A 151 -15.60 3.29 -6.32
N GLY A 152 -16.66 3.93 -5.83
CA GLY A 152 -17.53 4.80 -6.62
C GLY A 152 -16.85 6.12 -7.04
N HIS A 153 -16.05 6.69 -6.15
CA HIS A 153 -15.29 7.92 -6.35
C HIS A 153 -14.25 7.79 -7.47
N LEU A 154 -13.33 6.83 -7.35
CA LEU A 154 -12.29 6.55 -8.34
C LEU A 154 -12.89 6.29 -9.74
N HIS A 155 -14.03 5.58 -9.80
CA HIS A 155 -14.72 5.32 -11.06
C HIS A 155 -15.21 6.62 -11.73
N LYS A 156 -15.79 7.54 -10.96
CA LYS A 156 -16.26 8.84 -11.48
C LYS A 156 -15.12 9.69 -12.01
N GLU A 157 -13.99 9.69 -11.34
CA GLU A 157 -12.82 10.43 -11.79
C GLU A 157 -12.26 9.87 -13.08
N GLU A 158 -11.95 8.58 -13.13
CA GLU A 158 -11.34 7.94 -14.29
C GLU A 158 -12.26 7.94 -15.53
N MET A 159 -13.57 7.80 -15.33
CA MET A 159 -14.51 7.67 -16.45
C MET A 159 -15.15 9.00 -16.87
N ILE A 160 -15.21 9.98 -15.99
CA ILE A 160 -15.94 11.22 -16.24
C ILE A 160 -15.05 12.45 -16.15
N LEU A 161 -14.42 12.72 -15.01
CA LEU A 161 -13.72 13.98 -14.75
C LEU A 161 -12.37 14.05 -15.50
N PHE A 162 -11.51 13.08 -15.31
CA PHE A 162 -10.15 13.10 -15.88
C PHE A 162 -10.14 13.15 -17.41
N PRO A 163 -10.97 12.38 -18.14
CA PRO A 163 -11.02 12.48 -19.60
C PRO A 163 -11.48 13.85 -20.12
N VAL A 164 -12.29 14.57 -19.35
CA VAL A 164 -12.70 15.93 -19.75
C VAL A 164 -11.57 16.92 -19.49
N ILE A 165 -10.87 16.82 -18.36
CA ILE A 165 -9.72 17.67 -18.04
C ILE A 165 -8.62 17.52 -19.11
N GLU A 166 -8.27 16.27 -19.48
CA GLU A 166 -7.26 16.01 -20.51
C GLU A 166 -7.65 16.59 -21.88
N ARG A 167 -8.91 16.46 -22.28
CA ARG A 167 -9.41 17.05 -23.53
C ARG A 167 -9.35 18.57 -23.51
N TYR A 168 -9.68 19.18 -22.38
CA TYR A 168 -9.61 20.64 -22.23
C TYR A 168 -8.16 21.14 -22.32
N GLU A 169 -7.23 20.47 -21.64
CA GLU A 169 -5.81 20.83 -21.74
C GLU A 169 -5.29 20.70 -23.18
N ALA A 170 -5.65 19.61 -23.87
CA ALA A 170 -5.23 19.39 -25.26
C ALA A 170 -5.78 20.47 -26.20
N ALA A 171 -7.05 20.83 -26.06
CA ALA A 171 -7.70 21.87 -26.87
C ALA A 171 -7.08 23.25 -26.58
N ALA A 172 -6.84 23.59 -25.32
CA ALA A 172 -6.21 24.85 -24.94
C ALA A 172 -4.80 25.01 -25.55
N LYS A 173 -3.99 23.93 -25.54
CA LYS A 173 -2.68 23.91 -26.18
C LYS A 173 -2.72 24.18 -27.70
N LEU A 174 -3.83 23.84 -28.36
CA LEU A 174 -4.06 24.05 -29.78
C LEU A 174 -4.80 25.38 -30.10
N GLY A 175 -5.15 26.16 -29.08
CA GLY A 175 -5.98 27.36 -29.23
C GLY A 175 -7.39 27.07 -29.74
N GLN A 176 -7.91 25.87 -29.48
CA GLN A 176 -9.23 25.40 -29.92
C GLN A 176 -10.26 25.63 -28.83
N LEU A 177 -11.43 26.13 -29.22
CA LEU A 177 -12.58 26.19 -28.33
C LEU A 177 -13.27 24.84 -28.26
N MET A 178 -13.70 24.42 -27.06
CA MET A 178 -14.50 23.22 -26.90
C MET A 178 -15.91 23.57 -26.39
N PRO A 179 -16.93 22.84 -26.83
CA PRO A 179 -18.25 22.96 -26.24
C PRO A 179 -18.23 22.52 -24.77
N PRO A 180 -19.13 23.09 -23.94
CA PRO A 180 -19.25 22.65 -22.55
C PRO A 180 -19.56 21.15 -22.48
N PRO A 181 -19.06 20.46 -21.44
CA PRO A 181 -19.35 19.05 -21.23
C PRO A 181 -20.84 18.84 -20.88
N PRO A 182 -21.38 17.61 -20.93
CA PRO A 182 -22.79 17.34 -20.62
C PRO A 182 -23.24 17.83 -19.24
N PHE A 183 -22.31 17.93 -18.30
CA PHE A 183 -22.53 18.45 -16.94
C PHE A 183 -22.28 19.97 -16.81
N GLY A 184 -22.08 20.69 -17.92
CA GLY A 184 -22.00 22.15 -18.00
C GLY A 184 -20.63 22.75 -17.75
N THR A 185 -19.95 22.45 -16.65
CA THR A 185 -18.62 22.93 -16.27
C THR A 185 -17.89 21.88 -15.43
N VAL A 186 -16.55 21.83 -15.52
CA VAL A 186 -15.72 20.93 -14.68
C VAL A 186 -15.91 21.23 -13.19
N LEU A 187 -16.29 22.42 -12.82
CA LEU A 187 -16.56 22.80 -11.43
C LEU A 187 -17.70 21.97 -10.79
N ASN A 188 -18.66 21.49 -11.59
CA ASN A 188 -19.77 20.69 -11.06
C ASN A 188 -19.28 19.31 -10.55
N PRO A 189 -18.60 18.47 -11.34
CA PRO A 189 -18.04 17.23 -10.81
C PRO A 189 -16.93 17.48 -9.79
N ILE A 190 -16.07 18.48 -9.95
CA ILE A 190 -15.06 18.84 -8.94
C ILE A 190 -15.71 19.09 -7.58
N GLY A 191 -16.76 19.89 -7.50
CA GLY A 191 -17.44 20.12 -6.23
C GLY A 191 -18.15 18.89 -5.65
N VAL A 192 -18.40 17.84 -6.46
CA VAL A 192 -18.81 16.52 -5.95
C VAL A 192 -17.61 15.79 -5.34
N MET A 193 -16.48 15.72 -6.07
CA MET A 193 -15.26 15.05 -5.59
C MET A 193 -14.76 15.64 -4.28
N GLU A 194 -14.72 16.97 -4.16
CA GLU A 194 -14.29 17.65 -2.92
C GLU A 194 -15.16 17.30 -1.71
N ARG A 195 -16.48 17.19 -1.88
CA ARG A 195 -17.36 16.73 -0.79
C ARG A 195 -17.15 15.26 -0.42
N GLU A 196 -16.87 14.41 -1.40
CA GLU A 196 -16.53 13.00 -1.16
C GLU A 196 -15.18 12.87 -0.45
N HIS A 197 -14.21 13.70 -0.80
CA HIS A 197 -12.92 13.81 -0.07
C HIS A 197 -13.12 14.20 1.40
N ASP A 198 -14.04 15.14 1.69
CA ASP A 198 -14.32 15.52 3.06
C ASP A 198 -14.96 14.37 3.84
N ALA A 199 -15.88 13.60 3.22
CA ALA A 199 -16.44 12.40 3.84
C ALA A 199 -15.38 11.33 4.10
N VAL A 200 -14.43 11.12 3.17
CA VAL A 200 -13.28 10.23 3.37
C VAL A 200 -12.43 10.66 4.57
N LYS A 201 -12.11 11.95 4.69
CA LYS A 201 -11.36 12.49 5.83
C LYS A 201 -12.07 12.25 7.17
N GLU A 202 -13.41 12.39 7.20
CA GLU A 202 -14.20 12.09 8.39
C GLU A 202 -14.14 10.61 8.77
N MET A 203 -14.22 9.70 7.80
CA MET A 203 -14.10 8.26 8.04
C MET A 203 -12.69 7.89 8.54
N LEU A 204 -11.63 8.46 7.97
CA LEU A 204 -10.25 8.27 8.43
C LEU A 204 -10.08 8.77 9.87
N ALA A 205 -10.63 9.94 10.21
CA ALA A 205 -10.60 10.46 11.58
C ALA A 205 -11.32 9.52 12.57
N ARG A 206 -12.47 8.94 12.18
CA ARG A 206 -13.16 7.92 12.98
C ARG A 206 -12.35 6.65 13.17
N MET A 207 -11.65 6.19 12.12
CA MET A 207 -10.77 5.04 12.22
C MET A 207 -9.60 5.30 13.17
N ARG A 208 -9.00 6.49 13.15
CA ARG A 208 -7.97 6.93 14.11
C ARG A 208 -8.51 6.90 15.55
N GLU A 209 -9.70 7.45 15.79
CA GLU A 209 -10.32 7.43 17.12
C GLU A 209 -10.54 6.00 17.62
N ILE A 210 -11.10 5.11 16.78
CA ILE A 210 -11.35 3.70 17.12
C ILE A 210 -10.06 2.97 17.45
N THR A 211 -9.00 3.20 16.68
CA THR A 211 -7.72 2.49 16.80
C THR A 211 -6.71 3.19 17.70
N ARG A 212 -7.05 4.36 18.25
CA ARG A 212 -6.11 5.21 19.01
C ARG A 212 -4.86 5.54 18.19
N ASP A 213 -5.07 6.21 17.05
CA ASP A 213 -4.01 6.56 16.10
C ASP A 213 -3.25 5.36 15.53
N TYR A 214 -3.95 4.25 15.27
CA TYR A 214 -3.37 3.01 14.77
C TYR A 214 -2.29 2.42 15.68
N VAL A 215 -2.34 2.71 16.98
CA VAL A 215 -1.41 2.15 17.96
C VAL A 215 -1.94 0.81 18.46
N PRO A 216 -1.28 -0.30 18.11
CA PRO A 216 -1.72 -1.62 18.58
C PRO A 216 -1.42 -1.78 20.07
N ALA A 217 -2.27 -2.55 20.76
CA ALA A 217 -2.02 -2.90 22.17
C ALA A 217 -0.75 -3.76 22.30
N ASP A 218 -0.10 -3.73 23.47
CA ASP A 218 1.15 -4.47 23.74
C ASP A 218 1.04 -5.98 23.47
N TYR A 219 -0.15 -6.55 23.66
CA TYR A 219 -0.44 -7.97 23.41
C TYR A 219 -0.76 -8.28 21.94
N ALA A 220 -0.80 -7.29 21.06
CA ALA A 220 -1.16 -7.49 19.66
C ALA A 220 -0.14 -8.41 18.96
N CYS A 221 -0.63 -9.41 18.24
CA CYS A 221 0.21 -10.25 17.40
C CYS A 221 0.76 -9.48 16.18
N ALA A 222 1.74 -10.03 15.49
CA ALA A 222 2.33 -9.37 14.32
C ALA A 222 1.28 -9.05 13.24
N ASN A 223 0.33 -9.94 12.99
CA ASN A 223 -0.75 -9.68 12.03
C ASN A 223 -1.63 -8.49 12.43
N PHE A 224 -1.97 -8.36 13.70
CA PHE A 224 -2.74 -7.21 14.22
C PHE A 224 -1.96 -5.90 14.03
N ARG A 225 -0.67 -5.89 14.40
CA ARG A 225 0.24 -4.75 14.18
C ARG A 225 0.35 -4.40 12.69
N GLY A 226 0.48 -5.43 11.83
CA GLY A 226 0.56 -5.24 10.38
C GLY A 226 -0.72 -4.63 9.76
N VAL A 227 -1.91 -4.98 10.25
CA VAL A 227 -3.16 -4.34 9.79
C VAL A 227 -3.17 -2.86 10.17
N PHE A 228 -2.81 -2.52 11.40
CA PHE A 228 -2.80 -1.12 11.85
C PHE A 228 -1.76 -0.29 11.09
N ALA A 229 -0.59 -0.86 10.81
CA ALA A 229 0.42 -0.20 9.97
C ALA A 229 -0.10 0.06 8.53
N SER A 230 -0.79 -0.93 7.93
CA SER A 230 -1.39 -0.75 6.60
C SER A 230 -2.52 0.28 6.59
N LEU A 231 -3.33 0.39 7.65
CA LEU A 231 -4.35 1.42 7.76
C LEU A 231 -3.73 2.82 7.87
N ALA A 232 -2.65 2.97 8.62
CA ALA A 232 -1.91 4.24 8.70
C ALA A 232 -1.27 4.63 7.35
N GLU A 233 -0.79 3.65 6.60
CA GLU A 233 -0.25 3.88 5.25
C GLU A 233 -1.35 4.27 4.26
N LEU A 234 -2.50 3.59 4.30
CA LEU A 234 -3.68 3.93 3.49
C LEU A 234 -4.11 5.38 3.74
N GLU A 235 -4.20 5.78 4.99
CA GLU A 235 -4.54 7.16 5.34
C GLU A 235 -3.53 8.17 4.79
N ALA A 236 -2.23 7.90 4.94
CA ALA A 236 -1.18 8.79 4.43
C ALA A 236 -1.22 8.90 2.90
N ASP A 237 -1.52 7.80 2.18
CA ASP A 237 -1.66 7.80 0.73
C ASP A 237 -2.91 8.58 0.29
N LEU A 238 -4.04 8.41 0.97
CA LEU A 238 -5.28 9.15 0.70
C LEU A 238 -5.13 10.65 0.92
N PHE A 239 -4.43 11.08 1.97
CA PHE A 239 -4.17 12.52 2.18
C PHE A 239 -3.32 13.12 1.06
N GLU A 240 -2.28 12.42 0.59
CA GLU A 240 -1.47 12.90 -0.54
C GLU A 240 -2.27 12.90 -1.85
N HIS A 241 -3.06 11.87 -2.10
CA HIS A 241 -3.99 11.78 -3.23
C HIS A 241 -4.93 13.00 -3.25
N ILE A 242 -5.70 13.22 -2.18
CA ILE A 242 -6.62 14.34 -2.03
C ILE A 242 -5.90 15.69 -2.20
N ARG A 243 -4.69 15.84 -1.65
CA ARG A 243 -3.89 17.05 -1.80
C ARG A 243 -3.53 17.32 -3.27
N LEU A 244 -3.08 16.32 -4.00
CA LEU A 244 -2.74 16.48 -5.42
C LEU A 244 -3.95 16.91 -6.26
N GLU A 245 -5.12 16.44 -5.90
CA GLU A 245 -6.35 16.79 -6.61
C GLU A 245 -6.90 18.14 -6.18
N ASN A 246 -7.16 18.35 -4.90
CA ASN A 246 -7.80 19.57 -4.43
C ASN A 246 -6.91 20.81 -4.57
N ASP A 247 -5.61 20.68 -4.29
CA ASP A 247 -4.71 21.84 -4.26
C ASP A 247 -4.06 22.13 -5.62
N ILE A 248 -3.97 21.13 -6.52
CA ILE A 248 -3.23 21.27 -7.77
C ILE A 248 -4.10 20.96 -8.99
N LEU A 249 -4.66 19.75 -9.12
CA LEU A 249 -5.38 19.33 -10.32
C LEU A 249 -6.64 20.14 -10.55
N HIS A 250 -7.51 20.24 -9.54
CA HIS A 250 -8.81 20.90 -9.65
C HIS A 250 -8.71 22.40 -9.95
N PRO A 251 -7.86 23.19 -9.25
CA PRO A 251 -7.68 24.60 -9.57
C PRO A 251 -7.14 24.84 -10.97
N ARG A 252 -6.18 24.00 -11.40
CA ARG A 252 -5.59 24.11 -12.74
C ARG A 252 -6.58 23.73 -13.84
N ALA A 253 -7.38 22.68 -13.63
CA ALA A 253 -8.46 22.28 -14.55
C ALA A 253 -9.50 23.40 -14.72
N ALA A 254 -9.91 24.03 -13.63
CA ALA A 254 -10.82 25.18 -13.64
C ALA A 254 -10.22 26.38 -14.40
N ALA A 255 -8.93 26.66 -14.22
CA ALA A 255 -8.22 27.73 -14.93
C ALA A 255 -8.16 27.47 -16.44
N VAL A 256 -7.88 26.24 -16.87
CA VAL A 256 -7.91 25.83 -18.27
C VAL A 256 -9.29 26.01 -18.89
N GLU A 257 -10.35 25.53 -18.23
CA GLU A 257 -11.72 25.73 -18.71
C GLU A 257 -12.06 27.21 -18.86
N LYS A 258 -11.70 28.04 -17.87
CA LYS A 258 -11.94 29.50 -17.92
C LYS A 258 -11.25 30.15 -19.10
N SER A 259 -10.00 29.77 -19.40
CA SER A 259 -9.24 30.32 -20.54
C SER A 259 -9.88 30.01 -21.90
N MET A 260 -10.66 28.95 -22.00
CA MET A 260 -11.34 28.52 -23.22
C MET A 260 -12.73 29.12 -23.41
N ARG A 261 -13.32 29.70 -22.37
CA ARG A 261 -14.64 30.33 -22.45
C ARG A 261 -14.59 31.83 -22.74
N GLY A 262 -13.37 32.42 -22.74
CA GLY A 262 -13.09 33.81 -23.12
C GLY A 262 -13.58 34.79 -22.12
#